data_a2f231d8cebbd69419d68654f0523418
#
_entry.id   a2f231d8cebbd69419d68654f0523418
#
_cell.length_a   1.000
_cell.length_b   1.000
_cell.length_c   1.000
_cell.angle_alpha   90.00
_cell.angle_beta   90.00
_cell.angle_gamma   90.00
#
_symmetry.space_group_name_H-M   'P 1'
#
loop_
_entity.id
_entity.type
_entity.pdbx_description
1 polymer ?
#
loop_
_entity_poly.entity_id
_entity_poly.type
_entity_poly.pdbx_seq_one_letter_code
_entity_poly.pdbx_strand_id
1 'polypeptide(L)'
;MIRIITICLFFFHLIFTTDAQNRMAVIHKLPKSIIECKWENTNNRLELIFYNKDYCPYYVSYSFGRTDFLDPGKNIVYSTNKDSKSRNSFKDSWKYRYWRGKFLEKFNPNRTYALPVANGKIVSWEQNINEQVKTMEFSSQLGDTIYAVRNGIACETTHPLHLLVHHADNTFAAYFDLAINFIKPGIKIRTGQPIGISNK
;
A
#
# COMPACT_ATOMS: atom_id res chain seq x y z
N MET A 1 -32.26 3.32 -34.05
CA MET A 1 -32.03 2.33 -32.97
C MET A 1 -30.55 2.03 -32.71
N ILE A 2 -29.63 2.17 -33.67
CA ILE A 2 -28.19 1.85 -33.52
C ILE A 2 -27.42 2.83 -32.60
N ARG A 3 -27.83 4.11 -32.53
CA ARG A 3 -27.11 5.12 -31.72
C ARG A 3 -27.25 4.97 -30.20
N ILE A 4 -28.33 4.38 -29.70
CA ILE A 4 -28.57 4.18 -28.27
C ILE A 4 -27.71 3.02 -27.73
N ILE A 5 -27.49 1.98 -28.52
CA ILE A 5 -26.68 0.82 -28.13
C ILE A 5 -25.21 1.21 -28.00
N THR A 6 -24.69 2.09 -28.86
CA THR A 6 -23.28 2.56 -28.83
C THR A 6 -23.01 3.40 -27.58
N ILE A 7 -23.97 4.23 -27.15
CA ILE A 7 -23.83 5.04 -25.92
C ILE A 7 -23.85 4.16 -24.67
N CYS A 8 -24.72 3.14 -24.61
CA CYS A 8 -24.75 2.20 -23.48
C CYS A 8 -23.47 1.37 -23.38
N LEU A 9 -22.87 0.95 -24.49
CA LEU A 9 -21.59 0.24 -24.49
C LEU A 9 -20.42 1.13 -24.05
N PHE A 10 -20.44 2.42 -24.38
CA PHE A 10 -19.42 3.37 -23.93
C PHE A 10 -19.55 3.68 -22.41
N PHE A 11 -20.75 3.78 -21.88
CA PHE A 11 -20.98 3.91 -20.45
C PHE A 11 -20.61 2.67 -19.66
N PHE A 12 -20.84 1.47 -20.19
CA PHE A 12 -20.43 0.23 -19.56
C PHE A 12 -18.88 0.10 -19.49
N HIS A 13 -18.17 0.50 -20.55
CA HIS A 13 -16.69 0.52 -20.54
C HIS A 13 -16.11 1.53 -19.54
N LEU A 14 -16.75 2.69 -19.35
CA LEU A 14 -16.31 3.71 -18.38
C LEU A 14 -16.48 3.24 -16.92
N ILE A 15 -17.49 2.44 -16.62
CA ILE A 15 -17.74 1.93 -15.28
C ILE A 15 -16.67 0.89 -14.87
N PHE A 16 -16.29 0.00 -15.79
CA PHE A 16 -15.26 -1.02 -15.52
C PHE A 16 -13.86 -0.41 -15.36
N THR A 17 -13.52 0.66 -16.08
CA THR A 17 -12.21 1.33 -15.94
C THR A 17 -12.06 2.07 -14.62
N THR A 18 -13.14 2.57 -14.03
CA THR A 18 -13.08 3.29 -12.74
C THR A 18 -12.81 2.38 -11.55
N ASP A 19 -13.29 1.14 -11.58
CA ASP A 19 -13.14 0.21 -10.45
C ASP A 19 -11.70 -0.33 -10.37
N ALA A 20 -11.10 -0.73 -11.49
CA ALA A 20 -9.69 -1.15 -11.56
C ALA A 20 -8.73 -0.02 -11.18
N GLN A 21 -9.00 1.22 -11.61
CA GLN A 21 -8.21 2.40 -11.22
C GLN A 21 -8.33 2.70 -9.72
N ASN A 22 -9.49 2.49 -9.12
CA ASN A 22 -9.69 2.67 -7.69
C ASN A 22 -8.93 1.63 -6.85
N ARG A 23 -8.89 0.36 -7.28
CA ARG A 23 -8.13 -0.71 -6.62
C ARG A 23 -6.61 -0.47 -6.66
N MET A 24 -6.08 -0.03 -7.82
CA MET A 24 -4.68 0.41 -7.93
C MET A 24 -4.38 1.59 -6.99
N ALA A 25 -5.30 2.53 -6.86
CA ALA A 25 -5.13 3.69 -6.03
C ALA A 25 -4.94 3.35 -4.55
N VAL A 26 -5.55 2.27 -4.03
CA VAL A 26 -5.40 1.87 -2.62
C VAL A 26 -3.96 1.51 -2.28
N ILE A 27 -3.26 0.84 -3.20
CA ILE A 27 -1.87 0.41 -2.98
C ILE A 27 -0.90 1.56 -3.24
N HIS A 28 -1.13 2.35 -4.29
CA HIS A 28 -0.18 3.35 -4.79
C HIS A 28 -0.52 4.79 -4.40
N LYS A 29 -1.79 5.12 -4.15
CA LYS A 29 -2.18 6.45 -3.68
C LYS A 29 -1.85 6.58 -2.21
N LEU A 30 -0.83 7.36 -1.91
CA LEU A 30 -0.35 7.57 -0.56
C LEU A 30 -1.07 8.75 0.10
N PRO A 31 -1.30 8.69 1.42
CA PRO A 31 -1.74 9.86 2.18
C PRO A 31 -0.76 11.02 1.99
N LYS A 32 -1.27 12.25 2.05
CA LYS A 32 -0.43 13.45 1.99
C LYS A 32 0.57 13.42 3.14
N SER A 33 1.82 13.78 2.84
CA SER A 33 2.89 13.89 3.85
C SER A 33 3.20 12.59 4.62
N ILE A 34 2.96 11.42 4.00
CA ILE A 34 3.31 10.13 4.60
C ILE A 34 4.84 9.98 4.75
N ILE A 35 5.58 10.52 3.80
CA ILE A 35 7.04 10.64 3.85
C ILE A 35 7.38 12.13 3.92
N GLU A 36 8.01 12.54 5.01
CA GLU A 36 8.57 13.89 5.17
C GLU A 36 10.08 13.83 5.06
N CYS A 37 10.67 14.78 4.33
CA CYS A 37 12.10 14.92 4.20
C CYS A 37 12.55 16.27 4.76
N LYS A 38 13.54 16.25 5.67
CA LYS A 38 14.06 17.44 6.31
C LYS A 38 15.58 17.39 6.45
N TRP A 39 16.22 18.55 6.39
CA TRP A 39 17.58 18.72 6.85
C TRP A 39 17.59 19.13 8.32
N GLU A 40 18.30 18.38 9.15
CA GLU A 40 18.44 18.67 10.58
C GLU A 40 19.91 18.83 10.98
N ASN A 41 20.16 19.74 11.91
CA ASN A 41 21.47 19.90 12.51
C ASN A 41 21.53 19.04 13.79
N THR A 42 22.40 18.06 13.81
CA THR A 42 22.60 17.17 14.96
C THR A 42 24.08 17.09 15.29
N ASN A 43 24.51 17.48 16.49
CA ASN A 43 25.88 17.31 16.99
C ASN A 43 26.99 17.70 15.99
N ASN A 44 27.00 18.93 15.46
CA ASN A 44 27.90 19.44 14.42
C ASN A 44 27.80 18.77 13.04
N ARG A 45 26.81 17.94 12.81
CA ARG A 45 26.51 17.34 11.51
C ARG A 45 25.24 17.92 10.92
N LEU A 46 25.21 17.98 9.60
CA LEU A 46 24.02 18.25 8.84
C LEU A 46 23.49 16.93 8.29
N GLU A 47 22.30 16.54 8.69
CA GLU A 47 21.68 15.26 8.33
C GLU A 47 20.47 15.45 7.45
N LEU A 48 20.37 14.66 6.39
CA LEU A 48 19.17 14.51 5.60
C LEU A 48 18.36 13.35 6.17
N ILE A 49 17.19 13.69 6.70
CA ILE A 49 16.34 12.75 7.42
C ILE A 49 15.02 12.61 6.70
N PHE A 50 14.62 11.35 6.52
CA PHE A 50 13.28 10.98 6.09
C PHE A 50 12.50 10.44 7.28
N TYR A 51 11.32 10.99 7.48
CA TYR A 51 10.33 10.48 8.44
C TYR A 51 9.28 9.70 7.69
N ASN A 52 9.31 8.38 7.83
CA ASN A 52 8.27 7.49 7.33
C ASN A 52 7.18 7.36 8.41
N LYS A 53 6.02 7.95 8.17
CA LYS A 53 4.87 7.95 9.08
C LYS A 53 3.94 6.75 8.88
N ASP A 54 4.22 5.89 7.90
CA ASP A 54 3.49 4.62 7.70
C ASP A 54 4.08 3.50 8.57
N TYR A 55 3.40 2.40 8.60
CA TYR A 55 3.76 1.17 9.35
C TYR A 55 4.37 0.09 8.46
N CYS A 56 4.76 0.44 7.25
CA CYS A 56 5.49 -0.42 6.33
C CYS A 56 6.69 0.32 5.73
N PRO A 57 7.68 -0.42 5.20
CA PRO A 57 8.85 0.20 4.58
C PRO A 57 8.50 0.84 3.24
N TYR A 58 9.36 1.76 2.82
CA TYR A 58 9.31 2.41 1.52
C TYR A 58 10.63 2.29 0.79
N TYR A 59 10.55 2.10 -0.53
CA TYR A 59 11.68 2.23 -1.44
C TYR A 59 11.76 3.68 -1.91
N VAL A 60 12.95 4.27 -1.87
CA VAL A 60 13.20 5.64 -2.33
C VAL A 60 14.27 5.61 -3.41
N SER A 61 14.03 6.33 -4.51
CA SER A 61 14.99 6.54 -5.58
C SER A 61 15.26 8.03 -5.75
N TYR A 62 16.53 8.38 -5.87
CA TYR A 62 17.00 9.76 -6.02
C TYR A 62 17.39 10.06 -7.46
N SER A 63 17.32 11.33 -7.86
CA SER A 63 17.69 11.79 -9.21
C SER A 63 19.13 11.52 -9.61
N PHE A 64 20.03 11.24 -8.66
CA PHE A 64 21.43 10.90 -8.90
C PHE A 64 21.72 9.38 -8.92
N GLY A 65 20.68 8.55 -9.08
CA GLY A 65 20.83 7.10 -9.26
C GLY A 65 20.96 6.28 -7.99
N ARG A 66 21.03 6.91 -6.81
CA ARG A 66 21.04 6.20 -5.53
C ARG A 66 19.62 5.75 -5.15
N THR A 67 19.56 4.66 -4.40
CA THR A 67 18.32 4.13 -3.82
C THR A 67 18.53 3.77 -2.36
N ASP A 68 17.48 3.91 -1.54
CA ASP A 68 17.50 3.52 -0.14
C ASP A 68 16.15 2.89 0.24
N PHE A 69 16.12 2.20 1.39
CA PHE A 69 14.89 1.76 2.03
C PHE A 69 14.65 2.59 3.29
N LEU A 70 13.41 3.04 3.47
CA LEU A 70 12.97 3.75 4.66
C LEU A 70 12.11 2.79 5.49
N ASP A 71 12.59 2.37 6.62
CA ASP A 71 11.78 1.67 7.61
C ASP A 71 10.81 2.65 8.31
N PRO A 72 9.74 2.20 8.97
CA PRO A 72 8.86 3.07 9.75
C PRO A 72 9.64 3.94 10.74
N GLY A 73 9.32 5.22 10.81
CA GLY A 73 9.97 6.18 11.69
C GLY A 73 11.09 7.00 11.05
N LYS A 74 12.11 7.35 11.83
CA LYS A 74 13.21 8.22 11.44
C LYS A 74 14.30 7.45 10.68
N ASN A 75 14.70 7.93 9.50
CA ASN A 75 15.75 7.34 8.67
C ASN A 75 16.76 8.42 8.28
N ILE A 76 18.03 8.26 8.70
CA ILE A 76 19.13 9.16 8.30
C ILE A 76 19.73 8.61 7.01
N VAL A 77 19.49 9.32 5.91
CA VAL A 77 19.91 8.89 4.57
C VAL A 77 21.28 9.45 4.20
N TYR A 78 21.57 10.65 4.65
CA TYR A 78 22.83 11.32 4.40
C TYR A 78 23.26 12.12 5.62
N SER A 79 24.57 12.17 5.87
CA SER A 79 25.13 12.93 6.97
C SER A 79 26.50 13.50 6.56
N THR A 80 26.72 14.80 6.81
CA THR A 80 27.96 15.51 6.50
C THR A 80 28.32 16.48 7.62
N ASN A 81 29.63 16.86 7.72
CA ASN A 81 30.05 17.89 8.65
C ASN A 81 29.46 19.25 8.26
N LYS A 82 29.12 20.07 9.23
CA LYS A 82 28.44 21.37 9.06
C LYS A 82 29.22 22.33 8.14
N ASP A 83 30.54 22.24 8.15
CA ASP A 83 31.47 23.15 7.45
C ASP A 83 31.87 22.65 6.05
N SER A 84 31.32 21.53 5.58
CA SER A 84 31.73 20.99 4.29
C SER A 84 31.13 21.79 3.12
N LYS A 85 31.99 22.16 2.15
CA LYS A 85 31.58 22.86 0.90
C LYS A 85 30.55 22.05 0.07
N SER A 86 30.42 20.77 0.31
CA SER A 86 29.43 19.87 -0.34
C SER A 86 27.99 20.17 0.04
N ARG A 87 27.75 21.03 1.04
CA ARG A 87 26.44 21.45 1.52
C ARG A 87 25.57 22.11 0.42
N ASN A 88 26.17 22.93 -0.41
CA ASN A 88 25.44 23.74 -1.40
C ASN A 88 25.04 22.94 -2.65
N SER A 89 25.86 21.97 -3.08
CA SER A 89 25.55 21.16 -4.26
C SER A 89 24.44 20.12 -4.03
N PHE A 90 24.23 19.70 -2.80
CA PHE A 90 23.21 18.69 -2.44
C PHE A 90 21.85 19.29 -2.16
N LYS A 91 21.78 20.58 -1.76
CA LYS A 91 20.57 21.18 -1.22
C LYS A 91 19.53 21.59 -2.26
N ASP A 92 19.96 21.96 -3.47
CA ASP A 92 19.12 22.70 -4.41
C ASP A 92 18.71 21.95 -5.68
N SER A 93 19.23 20.76 -5.93
CA SER A 93 19.00 20.08 -7.23
C SER A 93 18.50 18.64 -7.15
N TRP A 94 18.36 18.05 -5.98
CA TRP A 94 17.96 16.66 -5.89
C TRP A 94 16.45 16.48 -5.78
N LYS A 95 15.96 15.52 -6.56
CA LYS A 95 14.57 15.08 -6.51
C LYS A 95 14.55 13.63 -6.04
N TYR A 96 13.47 13.22 -5.39
CA TYR A 96 13.25 11.85 -5.00
C TYR A 96 11.85 11.41 -5.34
N ARG A 97 11.71 10.10 -5.56
CA ARG A 97 10.43 9.42 -5.68
C ARG A 97 10.42 8.28 -4.68
N TYR A 98 9.28 7.92 -4.20
CA TYR A 98 9.14 6.82 -3.25
C TYR A 98 7.92 5.97 -3.56
N TRP A 99 8.04 4.69 -3.23
CA TRP A 99 7.02 3.68 -3.42
C TRP A 99 6.93 2.84 -2.16
N ARG A 100 5.71 2.35 -1.86
CA ARG A 100 5.47 1.48 -0.71
C ARG A 100 6.12 0.12 -0.91
N GLY A 101 6.72 -0.41 0.15
CA GLY A 101 7.34 -1.73 0.17
C GLY A 101 8.82 -1.74 -0.13
N LYS A 102 9.41 -2.95 -0.02
CA LYS A 102 10.77 -3.25 -0.44
C LYS A 102 10.71 -4.06 -1.72
N PHE A 103 11.64 -3.82 -2.66
CA PHE A 103 11.81 -4.69 -3.82
C PHE A 103 12.24 -6.07 -3.34
N LEU A 104 11.45 -7.09 -3.68
CA LEU A 104 11.78 -8.48 -3.35
C LEU A 104 12.67 -9.05 -4.45
N GLU A 105 13.93 -9.36 -4.12
CA GLU A 105 14.84 -10.06 -5.04
C GLU A 105 14.39 -11.50 -5.28
N LYS A 106 13.73 -12.12 -4.29
CA LYS A 106 13.20 -13.49 -4.36
C LYS A 106 11.80 -13.52 -3.78
N PHE A 107 10.85 -13.93 -4.59
CA PHE A 107 9.49 -14.22 -4.17
C PHE A 107 9.35 -15.71 -3.82
N ASN A 108 8.77 -16.02 -2.66
CA ASN A 108 8.41 -17.38 -2.30
C ASN A 108 6.94 -17.66 -2.67
N PRO A 109 6.65 -18.40 -3.75
CA PRO A 109 5.29 -18.67 -4.19
C PRO A 109 4.52 -19.64 -3.26
N ASN A 110 5.24 -20.36 -2.39
CA ASN A 110 4.65 -21.39 -1.51
C ASN A 110 4.13 -20.86 -0.17
N ARG A 111 3.83 -19.54 -0.10
CA ARG A 111 3.24 -18.96 1.11
C ARG A 111 1.76 -19.33 1.24
N THR A 112 1.40 -19.82 2.41
CA THR A 112 0.00 -20.16 2.70
C THR A 112 -0.76 -18.94 3.18
N TYR A 113 -1.95 -18.75 2.63
CA TYR A 113 -2.93 -17.76 3.04
C TYR A 113 -4.18 -18.46 3.53
N ALA A 114 -4.76 -17.98 4.61
CA ALA A 114 -6.10 -18.42 5.03
C ALA A 114 -7.16 -17.79 4.08
N LEU A 115 -8.33 -18.40 4.01
CA LEU A 115 -9.46 -17.79 3.33
C LEU A 115 -10.00 -16.60 4.16
N PRO A 116 -10.44 -15.51 3.52
CA PRO A 116 -10.94 -14.33 4.24
C PRO A 116 -12.37 -14.48 4.76
N VAL A 117 -12.87 -15.68 4.90
CA VAL A 117 -14.25 -16.02 5.27
C VAL A 117 -14.29 -16.90 6.51
N ALA A 118 -15.46 -16.99 7.16
CA ALA A 118 -15.64 -17.83 8.34
C ALA A 118 -15.37 -19.30 8.04
N ASN A 119 -14.82 -20.01 9.03
CA ASN A 119 -14.60 -21.45 8.94
C ASN A 119 -15.91 -22.20 8.67
N GLY A 120 -15.86 -23.16 7.74
CA GLY A 120 -17.01 -23.96 7.33
C GLY A 120 -17.94 -23.26 6.34
N LYS A 121 -17.70 -22.00 5.97
CA LYS A 121 -18.46 -21.33 4.93
C LYS A 121 -18.00 -21.81 3.55
N ILE A 122 -18.95 -22.25 2.74
CA ILE A 122 -18.70 -22.55 1.33
C ILE A 122 -18.78 -21.24 0.54
N VAL A 123 -17.73 -20.93 -0.19
CA VAL A 123 -17.65 -19.73 -1.04
C VAL A 123 -17.11 -20.11 -2.40
N SER A 124 -17.63 -19.50 -3.45
CA SER A 124 -16.98 -19.47 -4.76
C SER A 124 -15.98 -18.33 -4.79
N TRP A 125 -15.00 -18.47 -5.68
CA TRP A 125 -14.03 -17.40 -5.89
C TRP A 125 -13.70 -17.28 -7.38
N GLU A 126 -13.37 -16.05 -7.80
CA GLU A 126 -12.93 -15.74 -9.14
C GLU A 126 -11.62 -14.98 -9.10
N GLN A 127 -10.75 -15.25 -10.05
CA GLN A 127 -9.51 -14.50 -10.21
C GLN A 127 -9.66 -13.55 -11.39
N ASN A 128 -9.58 -12.26 -11.12
CA ASN A 128 -9.58 -11.26 -12.17
C ASN A 128 -8.14 -11.07 -12.71
N ILE A 129 -7.80 -11.85 -13.76
CA ILE A 129 -6.48 -11.84 -14.40
C ILE A 129 -6.31 -10.74 -15.43
N ASN A 130 -7.41 -10.14 -15.91
CA ASN A 130 -7.41 -9.13 -16.98
C ASN A 130 -7.23 -7.70 -16.42
N GLU A 131 -7.30 -7.52 -15.12
CA GLU A 131 -7.06 -6.24 -14.48
C GLU A 131 -5.57 -5.97 -14.28
N GLN A 132 -5.19 -4.69 -14.24
CA GLN A 132 -3.82 -4.29 -13.91
C GLN A 132 -3.38 -4.77 -12.51
N VAL A 133 -4.32 -4.85 -11.57
CA VAL A 133 -4.12 -5.49 -10.27
C VAL A 133 -4.88 -6.81 -10.27
N LYS A 134 -4.14 -7.91 -10.26
CA LYS A 134 -4.75 -9.23 -10.14
C LYS A 134 -5.35 -9.37 -8.76
N THR A 135 -6.67 -9.52 -8.70
CA THR A 135 -7.42 -9.68 -7.46
C THR A 135 -8.08 -11.05 -7.43
N MET A 136 -8.34 -11.54 -6.21
CA MET A 136 -9.24 -12.66 -5.98
C MET A 136 -10.53 -12.12 -5.39
N GLU A 137 -11.65 -12.41 -6.01
CA GLU A 137 -12.98 -12.06 -5.52
C GLU A 137 -13.62 -13.29 -4.90
N PHE A 138 -14.11 -13.16 -3.68
CA PHE A 138 -14.82 -14.22 -2.97
C PHE A 138 -16.31 -13.88 -2.90
N SER A 139 -17.19 -14.84 -3.18
CA SER A 139 -18.61 -14.67 -2.99
C SER A 139 -18.91 -14.52 -1.49
N SER A 140 -19.21 -13.32 -1.06
CA SER A 140 -19.64 -13.00 0.29
C SER A 140 -21.07 -12.47 0.25
N GLN A 141 -21.76 -12.48 1.39
CA GLN A 141 -23.06 -11.81 1.55
C GLN A 141 -22.85 -10.49 2.26
N LEU A 142 -23.72 -9.54 1.99
CA LEU A 142 -23.76 -8.28 2.73
C LEU A 142 -23.83 -8.57 4.24
N GLY A 143 -22.90 -8.00 5.01
CA GLY A 143 -22.83 -8.21 6.44
C GLY A 143 -21.96 -9.38 6.89
N ASP A 144 -21.37 -10.15 5.97
CA ASP A 144 -20.42 -11.20 6.34
C ASP A 144 -19.18 -10.62 7.00
N THR A 145 -18.69 -11.29 8.02
CA THR A 145 -17.41 -10.96 8.64
C THR A 145 -16.25 -11.39 7.73
N ILE A 146 -15.35 -10.46 7.47
CA ILE A 146 -14.11 -10.69 6.71
C ILE A 146 -12.96 -10.90 7.67
N TYR A 147 -12.11 -11.88 7.36
CA TYR A 147 -10.99 -12.31 8.20
C TYR A 147 -9.65 -12.06 7.52
N ALA A 148 -8.62 -11.82 8.33
CA ALA A 148 -7.27 -11.62 7.85
C ALA A 148 -6.69 -12.92 7.27
N VAL A 149 -6.23 -12.84 6.03
CA VAL A 149 -5.64 -14.00 5.32
C VAL A 149 -4.27 -14.38 5.88
N ARG A 150 -3.59 -13.44 6.57
CA ARG A 150 -2.23 -13.66 7.09
C ARG A 150 -1.86 -12.61 8.16
N ASN A 151 -0.88 -12.97 9.03
CA ASN A 151 -0.31 -12.06 10.02
C ASN A 151 0.36 -10.85 9.36
N GLY A 152 0.25 -9.67 9.98
CA GLY A 152 0.92 -8.47 9.49
C GLY A 152 0.63 -7.24 10.34
N ILE A 153 0.92 -6.08 9.78
CA ILE A 153 0.65 -4.76 10.37
C ILE A 153 -0.19 -3.96 9.38
N ALA A 154 -1.25 -3.34 9.87
CA ALA A 154 -2.08 -2.45 9.05
C ALA A 154 -1.30 -1.18 8.69
N CYS A 155 -1.30 -0.84 7.40
CA CYS A 155 -0.68 0.37 6.86
C CYS A 155 -1.69 1.48 6.67
N GLU A 156 -1.19 2.71 6.48
CA GLU A 156 -2.02 3.86 6.13
C GLU A 156 -2.67 3.67 4.75
N THR A 157 -3.94 4.05 4.62
CA THR A 157 -4.69 4.08 3.36
C THR A 157 -5.37 5.43 3.18
N THR A 158 -5.69 5.79 1.95
CA THR A 158 -6.41 7.03 1.65
C THR A 158 -7.93 6.90 1.80
N HIS A 159 -8.42 5.68 1.97
CA HIS A 159 -9.85 5.39 2.10
C HIS A 159 -10.12 4.56 3.36
N PRO A 160 -11.03 5.01 4.24
CA PRO A 160 -11.23 4.37 5.55
C PRO A 160 -11.78 2.95 5.47
N LEU A 161 -12.48 2.60 4.39
CA LEU A 161 -13.07 1.27 4.16
C LEU A 161 -12.12 0.30 3.43
N HIS A 162 -10.89 0.72 3.18
CA HIS A 162 -9.85 -0.16 2.64
C HIS A 162 -8.86 -0.53 3.75
N LEU A 163 -8.38 -1.75 3.72
CA LEU A 163 -7.33 -2.21 4.61
C LEU A 163 -6.15 -2.73 3.79
N LEU A 164 -4.96 -2.25 4.09
CA LEU A 164 -3.71 -2.75 3.55
C LEU A 164 -2.87 -3.33 4.69
N VAL A 165 -2.44 -4.57 4.55
CA VAL A 165 -1.65 -5.28 5.56
C VAL A 165 -0.29 -5.62 5.01
N HIS A 166 0.77 -5.14 5.65
CA HIS A 166 2.16 -5.48 5.37
C HIS A 166 2.57 -6.73 6.13
N HIS A 167 3.08 -7.74 5.45
CA HIS A 167 3.55 -8.99 6.02
C HIS A 167 5.08 -8.97 6.28
N ALA A 168 5.54 -9.83 7.18
CA ALA A 168 6.95 -9.90 7.56
C ALA A 168 7.92 -10.23 6.41
N ASP A 169 7.43 -10.79 5.31
CA ASP A 169 8.20 -11.09 4.11
C ASP A 169 8.12 -9.98 3.04
N ASN A 170 7.72 -8.78 3.42
CA ASN A 170 7.54 -7.60 2.57
C ASN A 170 6.47 -7.74 1.47
N THR A 171 5.59 -8.73 1.54
CA THR A 171 4.38 -8.79 0.72
C THR A 171 3.24 -8.02 1.39
N PHE A 172 2.18 -7.74 0.62
CA PHE A 172 1.00 -7.05 1.10
C PHE A 172 -0.27 -7.83 0.77
N ALA A 173 -1.26 -7.73 1.66
CA ALA A 173 -2.64 -8.06 1.36
C ALA A 173 -3.49 -6.78 1.41
N ALA A 174 -4.27 -6.55 0.36
CA ALA A 174 -5.22 -5.44 0.30
C ALA A 174 -6.65 -6.00 0.31
N TYR A 175 -7.50 -5.40 1.15
CA TYR A 175 -8.91 -5.74 1.27
C TYR A 175 -9.72 -4.55 0.80
N PHE A 176 -10.62 -4.82 -0.12
CA PHE A 176 -11.51 -3.85 -0.74
C PHE A 176 -12.97 -4.18 -0.38
N ASP A 177 -13.87 -3.27 -0.70
CA ASP A 177 -15.33 -3.49 -0.56
C ASP A 177 -15.76 -3.86 0.87
N LEU A 178 -15.10 -3.27 1.88
CA LEU A 178 -15.55 -3.37 3.25
C LEU A 178 -16.66 -2.34 3.51
N ALA A 179 -17.77 -2.75 4.11
CA ALA A 179 -18.77 -1.83 4.65
C ALA A 179 -18.28 -1.18 5.95
N ILE A 180 -17.53 -1.96 6.74
CA ILE A 180 -16.91 -1.52 8.00
C ILE A 180 -15.53 -2.08 8.08
N ASN A 181 -14.54 -1.24 8.36
CA ASN A 181 -13.17 -1.63 8.68
C ASN A 181 -12.95 -1.53 10.19
N PHE A 182 -12.61 -2.64 10.85
CA PHE A 182 -12.36 -2.69 12.30
C PHE A 182 -10.93 -2.27 12.68
N ILE A 183 -10.03 -2.20 11.71
CA ILE A 183 -8.60 -2.12 11.93
C ILE A 183 -8.11 -0.71 11.61
N LYS A 184 -7.41 -0.10 12.57
CA LYS A 184 -6.71 1.18 12.35
C LYS A 184 -5.26 0.91 11.92
N PRO A 185 -4.63 1.83 11.17
CA PRO A 185 -3.21 1.76 10.87
C PRO A 185 -2.35 1.57 12.12
N GLY A 186 -1.27 0.79 12.00
CA GLY A 186 -0.36 0.44 13.10
C GLY A 186 -0.78 -0.78 13.92
N ILE A 187 -2.01 -1.26 13.78
CA ILE A 187 -2.46 -2.44 14.52
C ILE A 187 -1.82 -3.71 13.92
N LYS A 188 -1.26 -4.54 14.81
CA LYS A 188 -0.81 -5.89 14.46
C LYS A 188 -2.01 -6.82 14.29
N ILE A 189 -2.02 -7.55 13.20
CA ILE A 189 -3.11 -8.43 12.78
C ILE A 189 -2.62 -9.88 12.81
N ARG A 190 -3.47 -10.78 13.25
CA ARG A 190 -3.22 -12.24 13.21
C ARG A 190 -4.05 -12.89 12.11
N THR A 191 -3.54 -13.96 11.51
CA THR A 191 -4.30 -14.80 10.57
C THR A 191 -5.62 -15.23 11.21
N GLY A 192 -6.72 -15.13 10.48
CA GLY A 192 -8.05 -15.51 10.97
C GLY A 192 -8.69 -14.48 11.94
N GLN A 193 -8.04 -13.34 12.18
CA GLN A 193 -8.65 -12.27 12.98
C GLN A 193 -9.75 -11.58 12.18
N PRO A 194 -10.92 -11.27 12.78
CA PRO A 194 -11.92 -10.40 12.15
C PRO A 194 -11.33 -9.02 11.85
N ILE A 195 -11.50 -8.54 10.61
CA ILE A 195 -10.93 -7.27 10.15
C ILE A 195 -11.98 -6.29 9.61
N GLY A 196 -13.17 -6.76 9.31
CA GLY A 196 -14.23 -5.90 8.80
C GLY A 196 -15.49 -6.68 8.43
N ILE A 197 -16.41 -5.96 7.83
CA ILE A 197 -17.70 -6.47 7.32
C ILE A 197 -17.73 -6.26 5.81
N SER A 198 -18.23 -7.25 5.07
CA SER A 198 -18.42 -7.18 3.61
C SER A 198 -19.52 -6.19 3.23
N ASN A 199 -19.29 -5.47 2.13
CA ASN A 199 -20.25 -4.57 1.49
C ASN A 199 -21.03 -5.26 0.34
N LYS A 200 -20.72 -6.51 0.05
CA LYS A 200 -21.34 -7.32 -1.02
C LYS A 200 -21.87 -8.61 -0.47
#